data_ef67570d7d9f422d1af6315d347379e9
#
_entry.id   ef67570d7d9f422d1af6315d347379e9
#
_cell.length_a   1.000
_cell.length_b   1.000
_cell.length_c   1.000
_cell.angle_alpha   90.00
_cell.angle_beta   90.00
_cell.angle_gamma   90.00
#
_symmetry.space_group_name_H-M   'P 1'
#
loop_
_entity.id
_entity.type
_entity.pdbx_description
1 polymer ?
#
loop_
_entity_poly.entity_id
_entity_poly.type
_entity_poly.pdbx_seq_one_letter_code
_entity_poly.pdbx_strand_id
1 'polypeptide(L)'
;MACGEKKTNSPSRTPPVQERNAMSSSLFFFLLLILLLFFFTSPTGAAFFFALAPPTPPAHLRFEEANQFHNSDICPSASAGVGRATACDPSYVHIAMTLDSHYLRGSIAAVYSILWHTSCPDTMFFHFIAPAGGHDGDDDELPGRLGSIVRSVFPSLRFEVYTFQEELVSGLISSSVRQTLENPLNYARVYLADLLDPCVHRVVYLDSDVVVVDDVRLLWDDAAARLASAAAVVAAPEYCHANFTRYFTSAFWAEGGARVFAGRRRRPCYFNTGVMVMDLRRWRAGGYRRRIERWMEVQRERRIYELGSLPPFLLVLAGEVEGLDHRWNQHGLGGDNLTGECRWLHPGPVSLMHWSGKGKPWDRLDAGSPCPVDHLWHPYDLFIRPSSGTDILAFFILYWSS
;
A
#
# COMPACT_ATOMS: atom_id res chain seq x y z
N MET A 1 31.70 -43.76 15.82
CA MET A 1 32.67 -44.19 14.80
C MET A 1 33.22 -42.93 14.14
N ALA A 2 34.49 -42.68 14.37
CA ALA A 2 35.25 -41.53 13.89
C ALA A 2 35.85 -41.82 12.52
N CYS A 3 35.98 -40.78 11.69
CA CYS A 3 36.97 -40.59 10.61
C CYS A 3 36.59 -39.31 9.90
N GLY A 4 37.40 -38.25 9.63
CA GLY A 4 38.87 -38.15 9.66
C GLY A 4 39.13 -36.92 8.77
N GLU A 5 39.81 -35.95 9.34
CA GLU A 5 40.25 -34.72 8.63
C GLU A 5 41.21 -35.05 7.50
N LYS A 6 41.13 -34.34 6.37
CA LYS A 6 42.28 -34.12 5.48
C LYS A 6 42.38 -32.63 5.11
N LYS A 7 43.36 -31.96 5.75
CA LYS A 7 43.94 -30.70 5.27
C LYS A 7 44.79 -30.99 4.05
N THR A 8 44.56 -30.24 2.96
CA THR A 8 45.55 -30.11 1.87
C THR A 8 45.89 -28.63 1.70
N ASN A 9 47.13 -28.32 2.06
CA ASN A 9 47.81 -27.07 1.77
C ASN A 9 48.07 -26.95 0.25
N SER A 10 47.77 -25.81 -0.31
CA SER A 10 48.26 -25.40 -1.62
C SER A 10 48.76 -23.93 -1.56
N PRO A 11 49.89 -23.59 -2.20
CA PRO A 11 50.64 -22.38 -1.95
C PRO A 11 50.07 -21.18 -2.70
N SER A 12 50.12 -20.02 -2.06
CA SER A 12 49.82 -18.71 -2.56
C SER A 12 50.75 -18.33 -3.76
N ARG A 13 50.17 -18.08 -4.91
CA ARG A 13 50.80 -17.32 -6.00
C ARG A 13 50.27 -15.89 -6.00
N THR A 14 51.15 -14.95 -5.70
CA THR A 14 50.95 -13.52 -5.90
C THR A 14 50.98 -13.21 -7.41
N PRO A 15 50.01 -12.44 -7.95
CA PRO A 15 50.12 -11.92 -9.32
C PRO A 15 51.05 -10.68 -9.39
N PRO A 16 51.68 -10.41 -10.56
CA PRO A 16 52.66 -9.34 -10.72
C PRO A 16 51.97 -7.99 -10.64
N VAL A 17 52.69 -7.04 -10.04
CA VAL A 17 52.37 -5.62 -9.95
C VAL A 17 52.43 -5.02 -11.36
N GLN A 18 51.30 -4.55 -11.85
CA GLN A 18 51.20 -3.78 -13.09
C GLN A 18 51.48 -2.30 -12.75
N GLU A 19 52.60 -1.79 -13.24
CA GLU A 19 52.99 -0.38 -13.15
C GLU A 19 51.92 0.49 -13.80
N ARG A 20 51.21 1.26 -12.99
CA ARG A 20 50.38 2.36 -13.48
C ARG A 20 51.28 3.53 -13.75
N ASN A 21 51.39 3.92 -15.02
CA ASN A 21 51.98 5.16 -15.44
C ASN A 21 51.30 6.32 -14.72
N ALA A 22 52.02 6.94 -13.81
CA ALA A 22 51.63 8.17 -13.16
C ALA A 22 51.68 9.30 -14.21
N MET A 23 50.52 9.71 -14.70
CA MET A 23 50.37 10.92 -15.47
C MET A 23 50.76 12.10 -14.57
N SER A 24 51.78 12.87 -15.02
CA SER A 24 52.40 13.96 -14.29
C SER A 24 51.34 14.91 -13.69
N SER A 25 51.36 15.09 -12.37
CA SER A 25 50.54 16.05 -11.63
C SER A 25 50.55 17.47 -12.20
N SER A 26 51.57 17.81 -12.95
CA SER A 26 51.72 19.10 -13.60
C SER A 26 50.71 19.34 -14.73
N LEU A 27 50.32 18.30 -15.47
CA LEU A 27 49.34 18.41 -16.57
C LEU A 27 47.93 18.60 -16.04
N PHE A 28 47.63 17.98 -14.91
CA PHE A 28 46.30 18.11 -14.25
C PHE A 28 46.13 19.54 -13.67
N PHE A 29 47.15 20.10 -13.06
CA PHE A 29 47.13 21.48 -12.57
C PHE A 29 47.03 22.51 -13.72
N PHE A 30 47.69 22.27 -14.87
CA PHE A 30 47.60 23.16 -16.03
C PHE A 30 46.20 23.15 -16.67
N LEU A 31 45.56 21.98 -16.78
CA LEU A 31 44.18 21.85 -17.27
C LEU A 31 43.15 22.48 -16.32
N LEU A 32 43.36 22.35 -15.02
CA LEU A 32 42.48 22.97 -14.01
C LEU A 32 42.63 24.51 -14.03
N LEU A 33 43.85 25.02 -14.23
CA LEU A 33 44.11 26.46 -14.33
C LEU A 33 43.51 27.07 -15.60
N ILE A 34 43.57 26.37 -16.74
CA ILE A 34 42.94 26.80 -17.99
C ILE A 34 41.43 26.82 -17.88
N LEU A 35 40.82 25.82 -17.21
CA LEU A 35 39.38 25.81 -16.92
C LEU A 35 38.96 26.97 -16.03
N LEU A 36 39.76 27.30 -15.00
CA LEU A 36 39.49 28.45 -14.12
C LEU A 36 39.62 29.79 -14.83
N LEU A 37 40.61 29.93 -15.78
CA LEU A 37 40.78 31.16 -16.56
C LEU A 37 39.62 31.39 -17.55
N PHE A 38 39.02 30.33 -18.11
CA PHE A 38 37.83 30.46 -18.96
C PHE A 38 36.58 30.92 -18.20
N PHE A 39 36.52 30.70 -16.88
CA PHE A 39 35.39 31.17 -16.05
C PHE A 39 35.48 32.67 -15.69
N PHE A 40 36.66 33.30 -15.79
CA PHE A 40 36.85 34.70 -15.37
C PHE A 40 36.91 35.73 -16.53
N THR A 41 36.82 35.30 -17.80
CA THR A 41 36.97 36.20 -18.96
C THR A 41 35.69 36.38 -19.79
N SER A 42 34.54 35.91 -19.36
CA SER A 42 33.26 36.18 -20.02
C SER A 42 32.59 37.45 -19.42
N PRO A 43 32.40 38.53 -20.19
CA PRO A 43 31.83 39.78 -19.67
C PRO A 43 30.29 39.75 -19.57
N THR A 44 29.66 38.59 -19.60
CA THR A 44 28.23 38.42 -19.34
C THR A 44 28.09 37.50 -18.13
N GLY A 45 27.95 38.12 -16.93
CA GLY A 45 27.62 37.45 -15.67
C GLY A 45 26.24 36.80 -15.68
N ALA A 46 26.06 35.76 -16.48
CA ALA A 46 24.96 34.83 -16.32
C ALA A 46 25.42 33.74 -15.34
N ALA A 47 25.20 33.99 -14.07
CA ALA A 47 25.21 32.91 -13.08
C ALA A 47 24.23 31.83 -13.56
N PHE A 48 24.76 30.73 -14.11
CA PHE A 48 23.98 29.49 -14.24
C PHE A 48 23.70 28.98 -12.84
N PHE A 49 22.69 29.59 -12.22
CA PHE A 49 21.92 28.88 -11.23
C PHE A 49 21.27 27.69 -11.99
N PHE A 50 21.75 26.49 -11.74
CA PHE A 50 20.89 25.32 -11.89
C PHE A 50 19.72 25.56 -10.93
N ALA A 51 18.75 26.36 -11.37
CA ALA A 51 17.43 26.31 -10.83
C ALA A 51 16.99 24.86 -11.08
N LEU A 52 17.00 24.05 -10.03
CA LEU A 52 16.16 22.87 -9.98
C LEU A 52 14.78 23.38 -10.41
N ALA A 53 14.33 22.98 -11.60
CA ALA A 53 13.01 23.32 -12.06
C ALA A 53 12.07 22.97 -10.89
N PRO A 54 11.17 23.89 -10.49
CA PRO A 54 10.21 23.57 -9.47
C PRO A 54 9.54 22.24 -9.90
N PRO A 55 9.25 21.31 -8.96
CA PRO A 55 8.61 20.09 -9.32
C PRO A 55 7.38 20.48 -10.13
N THR A 56 7.35 20.06 -11.39
CA THR A 56 6.18 20.27 -12.25
C THR A 56 4.96 19.79 -11.46
N PRO A 57 3.90 20.60 -11.33
CA PRO A 57 2.69 20.18 -10.65
C PRO A 57 2.32 18.81 -11.24
N PRO A 58 1.93 17.82 -10.42
CA PRO A 58 1.68 16.46 -10.89
C PRO A 58 0.76 16.56 -12.09
N ALA A 59 1.25 16.11 -13.25
CA ALA A 59 0.47 16.07 -14.49
C ALA A 59 -0.87 15.47 -14.10
N HIS A 60 -1.97 16.20 -14.32
CA HIS A 60 -3.30 15.83 -13.84
C HIS A 60 -3.52 14.34 -14.07
N LEU A 61 -3.59 13.56 -12.98
CA LEU A 61 -3.83 12.13 -13.06
C LEU A 61 -5.14 11.93 -13.84
N ARG A 62 -5.05 11.37 -15.03
CA ARG A 62 -6.18 11.12 -15.92
C ARG A 62 -6.42 9.63 -16.01
N PHE A 63 -7.68 9.27 -15.97
CA PHE A 63 -8.12 7.88 -16.07
C PHE A 63 -9.21 7.76 -17.14
N GLU A 64 -9.29 6.62 -17.76
CA GLU A 64 -10.42 6.24 -18.60
C GLU A 64 -11.64 5.97 -17.71
N GLU A 65 -12.82 6.25 -18.23
CA GLU A 65 -14.06 5.86 -17.59
C GLU A 65 -14.20 4.32 -17.67
N ALA A 66 -14.52 3.70 -16.55
CA ALA A 66 -14.73 2.26 -16.50
C ALA A 66 -15.99 1.84 -17.24
N ASN A 67 -15.99 0.61 -17.76
CA ASN A 67 -17.19 0.01 -18.31
C ASN A 67 -18.34 0.00 -17.28
N GLN A 68 -19.57 0.08 -17.76
CA GLN A 68 -20.73 -0.09 -16.89
C GLN A 68 -20.81 -1.55 -16.40
N PHE A 69 -21.09 -1.70 -15.14
CA PHE A 69 -21.31 -3.00 -14.49
C PHE A 69 -22.78 -3.18 -14.17
N HIS A 70 -23.28 -4.39 -14.31
CA HIS A 70 -24.68 -4.72 -14.08
C HIS A 70 -24.80 -5.89 -13.12
N ASN A 71 -25.80 -5.82 -12.27
CA ASN A 71 -26.15 -6.93 -11.38
C ASN A 71 -26.56 -8.18 -12.20
N SER A 72 -26.15 -9.35 -11.72
CA SER A 72 -26.73 -10.61 -12.16
C SER A 72 -28.15 -10.80 -11.61
N ASP A 73 -28.90 -11.72 -12.20
CA ASP A 73 -30.30 -12.00 -11.81
C ASP A 73 -30.48 -12.47 -10.35
N ILE A 74 -29.42 -12.95 -9.72
CA ILE A 74 -29.42 -13.43 -8.32
C ILE A 74 -29.26 -12.31 -7.28
N CYS A 75 -28.98 -11.09 -7.72
CA CYS A 75 -28.71 -10.00 -6.80
C CYS A 75 -29.97 -9.51 -6.09
N PRO A 76 -29.88 -9.16 -4.79
CA PRO A 76 -30.98 -8.49 -4.13
C PRO A 76 -31.29 -7.20 -4.86
N SER A 77 -32.57 -6.99 -5.19
CA SER A 77 -33.00 -5.70 -5.73
C SER A 77 -32.65 -4.64 -4.70
N ALA A 78 -31.78 -3.69 -5.09
CA ALA A 78 -31.57 -2.52 -4.26
C ALA A 78 -32.95 -1.90 -3.99
N SER A 79 -33.29 -1.69 -2.74
CA SER A 79 -34.55 -1.07 -2.37
C SER A 79 -34.65 0.25 -3.16
N ALA A 80 -35.60 0.31 -4.10
CA ALA A 80 -35.87 1.51 -4.92
C ALA A 80 -36.50 2.60 -4.04
N GLY A 81 -35.87 2.91 -2.93
CA GLY A 81 -36.18 4.05 -2.10
C GLY A 81 -35.85 5.31 -2.89
N VAL A 82 -36.87 6.11 -3.19
CA VAL A 82 -36.76 7.45 -3.75
C VAL A 82 -36.07 8.35 -2.70
N GLY A 83 -34.76 8.12 -2.50
CA GLY A 83 -33.90 8.86 -1.58
C GLY A 83 -32.44 8.64 -1.98
N ARG A 84 -31.61 9.62 -1.67
CA ARG A 84 -30.16 9.53 -1.82
C ARG A 84 -29.69 8.23 -1.14
N ALA A 85 -29.05 7.33 -1.89
CA ALA A 85 -28.52 6.08 -1.35
C ALA A 85 -27.64 6.41 -0.13
N THR A 86 -28.09 6.03 1.07
CA THR A 86 -27.32 6.25 2.29
C THR A 86 -26.50 5.01 2.60
N ALA A 87 -25.36 5.17 3.24
CA ALA A 87 -24.52 4.06 3.70
C ALA A 87 -25.25 3.09 4.66
N CYS A 88 -26.47 3.40 5.08
CA CYS A 88 -27.22 2.61 6.06
C CYS A 88 -28.08 1.50 5.46
N ASP A 89 -28.07 1.26 4.15
CA ASP A 89 -28.80 0.16 3.55
C ASP A 89 -28.16 -1.18 3.95
N PRO A 90 -28.91 -2.10 4.59
CA PRO A 90 -28.37 -3.37 5.07
C PRO A 90 -27.99 -4.35 3.96
N SER A 91 -28.40 -4.09 2.70
CA SER A 91 -28.03 -4.90 1.54
C SER A 91 -26.61 -4.65 1.06
N TYR A 92 -25.99 -3.56 1.50
CA TYR A 92 -24.66 -3.17 1.03
C TYR A 92 -23.54 -4.03 1.63
N VAL A 93 -22.58 -4.34 0.77
CA VAL A 93 -21.24 -4.80 1.15
C VAL A 93 -20.36 -3.55 1.28
N HIS A 94 -19.96 -3.25 2.51
CA HIS A 94 -19.14 -2.09 2.81
C HIS A 94 -17.67 -2.39 2.63
N ILE A 95 -16.98 -1.58 1.83
CA ILE A 95 -15.54 -1.71 1.53
C ILE A 95 -14.87 -0.39 1.90
N ALA A 96 -13.88 -0.42 2.79
CA ALA A 96 -13.09 0.75 3.16
C ALA A 96 -11.68 0.67 2.57
N MET A 97 -11.20 1.77 2.01
CA MET A 97 -9.86 1.92 1.44
C MET A 97 -9.32 3.31 1.75
N THR A 98 -8.01 3.42 1.88
CA THR A 98 -7.37 4.74 1.87
C THR A 98 -7.31 5.28 0.44
N LEU A 99 -7.37 6.61 0.30
CA LEU A 99 -7.35 7.30 -0.98
C LEU A 99 -6.42 8.50 -0.88
N ASP A 100 -5.27 8.43 -1.54
CA ASP A 100 -4.31 9.53 -1.66
C ASP A 100 -3.79 9.61 -3.10
N SER A 101 -3.15 10.72 -3.45
CA SER A 101 -2.66 10.96 -4.81
C SER A 101 -1.57 9.97 -5.25
N HIS A 102 -0.76 9.46 -4.30
CA HIS A 102 0.34 8.55 -4.59
C HIS A 102 -0.13 7.13 -4.94
N TYR A 103 -1.17 6.67 -4.22
CA TYR A 103 -1.76 5.34 -4.43
C TYR A 103 -3.04 5.36 -5.26
N LEU A 104 -3.47 6.52 -5.77
CA LEU A 104 -4.73 6.66 -6.50
C LEU A 104 -4.85 5.65 -7.65
N ARG A 105 -3.79 5.45 -8.42
CA ARG A 105 -3.76 4.49 -9.53
C ARG A 105 -4.01 3.06 -9.06
N GLY A 106 -3.41 2.67 -7.94
CA GLY A 106 -3.68 1.38 -7.29
C GLY A 106 -5.12 1.28 -6.79
N SER A 107 -5.62 2.33 -6.12
CA SER A 107 -7.02 2.36 -5.61
C SER A 107 -8.04 2.23 -6.74
N ILE A 108 -7.84 2.93 -7.85
CA ILE A 108 -8.73 2.82 -9.04
C ILE A 108 -8.70 1.39 -9.60
N ALA A 109 -7.53 0.79 -9.76
CA ALA A 109 -7.40 -0.58 -10.24
C ALA A 109 -8.06 -1.59 -9.28
N ALA A 110 -7.92 -1.40 -7.96
CA ALA A 110 -8.56 -2.23 -6.96
C ALA A 110 -10.10 -2.14 -7.05
N VAL A 111 -10.66 -0.92 -7.10
CA VAL A 111 -12.11 -0.70 -7.27
C VAL A 111 -12.61 -1.36 -8.57
N TYR A 112 -11.90 -1.13 -9.68
CA TYR A 112 -12.25 -1.70 -10.97
C TYR A 112 -12.26 -3.23 -10.94
N SER A 113 -11.25 -3.85 -10.33
CA SER A 113 -11.18 -5.30 -10.17
C SER A 113 -12.34 -5.87 -9.35
N ILE A 114 -12.73 -5.18 -8.27
CA ILE A 114 -13.87 -5.58 -7.43
C ILE A 114 -15.17 -5.53 -8.25
N LEU A 115 -15.42 -4.44 -8.95
CA LEU A 115 -16.63 -4.26 -9.77
C LEU A 115 -16.69 -5.26 -10.93
N TRP A 116 -15.53 -5.62 -11.50
CA TRP A 116 -15.45 -6.59 -12.60
C TRP A 116 -15.80 -8.00 -12.15
N HIS A 117 -15.43 -8.37 -10.92
CA HIS A 117 -15.55 -9.77 -10.46
C HIS A 117 -16.72 -10.01 -9.50
N THR A 118 -17.40 -8.96 -9.04
CA THR A 118 -18.60 -9.15 -8.23
C THR A 118 -19.83 -9.42 -9.09
N SER A 119 -20.68 -10.34 -8.63
CA SER A 119 -21.97 -10.61 -9.26
C SER A 119 -23.00 -9.48 -9.03
N CYS A 120 -22.82 -8.66 -7.97
CA CYS A 120 -23.77 -7.65 -7.54
C CYS A 120 -23.12 -6.25 -7.34
N PRO A 121 -22.60 -5.62 -8.41
CA PRO A 121 -21.89 -4.34 -8.29
C PRO A 121 -22.73 -3.22 -7.65
N ASP A 122 -24.04 -3.19 -7.86
CA ASP A 122 -24.92 -2.19 -7.25
C ASP A 122 -25.07 -2.31 -5.73
N THR A 123 -24.64 -3.43 -5.15
CA THR A 123 -24.63 -3.61 -3.69
C THR A 123 -23.28 -3.25 -3.06
N MET A 124 -22.29 -2.84 -3.84
CA MET A 124 -20.99 -2.42 -3.31
C MET A 124 -21.08 -0.97 -2.86
N PHE A 125 -20.67 -0.68 -1.62
CA PHE A 125 -20.58 0.68 -1.09
C PHE A 125 -19.16 0.93 -0.59
N PHE A 126 -18.48 1.94 -1.17
CA PHE A 126 -17.11 2.25 -0.86
C PHE A 126 -17.00 3.42 0.14
N HIS A 127 -16.13 3.25 1.11
CA HIS A 127 -15.74 4.27 2.09
C HIS A 127 -14.27 4.63 1.84
N PHE A 128 -14.02 5.77 1.20
CA PHE A 128 -12.67 6.24 0.96
C PHE A 128 -12.22 7.15 2.08
N ILE A 129 -11.06 6.87 2.65
CA ILE A 129 -10.45 7.68 3.69
C ILE A 129 -9.30 8.46 3.06
N ALA A 130 -9.46 9.77 2.90
CA ALA A 130 -8.47 10.66 2.33
C ALA A 130 -7.79 11.47 3.43
N PRO A 131 -6.51 11.89 3.27
CA PRO A 131 -5.87 12.78 4.21
C PRO A 131 -6.56 14.14 4.21
N ALA A 132 -6.61 14.79 5.35
CA ALA A 132 -6.83 16.23 5.39
C ALA A 132 -5.66 16.88 4.66
N GLY A 133 -5.91 17.81 3.76
CA GLY A 133 -4.86 18.45 2.98
C GLY A 133 -3.76 19.09 3.83
N GLY A 134 -2.55 19.31 3.28
CA GLY A 134 -1.39 19.84 3.97
C GLY A 134 -1.41 21.38 4.14
N HIS A 135 -0.44 21.95 4.83
CA HIS A 135 -0.39 23.35 5.32
C HIS A 135 -0.30 24.49 4.27
N ASP A 136 -0.36 24.20 2.97
CA ASP A 136 -0.11 25.20 1.90
C ASP A 136 -1.37 25.82 1.26
N GLY A 137 -2.48 25.90 1.97
CA GLY A 137 -3.61 26.82 1.65
C GLY A 137 -4.63 26.36 0.60
N ASP A 138 -4.48 25.17 -0.01
CA ASP A 138 -5.40 24.60 -1.01
C ASP A 138 -6.08 23.30 -0.55
N ASP A 139 -6.20 23.10 0.72
CA ASP A 139 -6.16 21.79 1.39
C ASP A 139 -7.51 21.18 1.73
N ASP A 140 -8.55 22.00 1.88
CA ASP A 140 -9.93 21.51 2.07
C ASP A 140 -10.50 20.84 0.80
N GLU A 141 -9.83 21.06 -0.35
CA GLU A 141 -10.25 20.51 -1.63
C GLU A 141 -9.72 19.10 -1.95
N LEU A 142 -8.64 18.62 -1.30
CA LEU A 142 -8.01 17.34 -1.68
C LEU A 142 -8.96 16.15 -1.61
N PRO A 143 -9.71 15.88 -0.52
CA PRO A 143 -10.71 14.81 -0.48
C PRO A 143 -11.78 14.97 -1.56
N GLY A 144 -12.25 16.17 -1.79
CA GLY A 144 -13.22 16.49 -2.84
C GLY A 144 -12.67 16.24 -4.26
N ARG A 145 -11.43 16.63 -4.53
CA ARG A 145 -10.73 16.38 -5.81
C ARG A 145 -10.54 14.88 -6.05
N LEU A 146 -10.06 14.13 -5.05
CA LEU A 146 -9.90 12.68 -5.15
C LEU A 146 -11.26 12.01 -5.39
N GLY A 147 -12.31 12.40 -4.67
CA GLY A 147 -13.67 11.91 -4.87
C GLY A 147 -14.21 12.25 -6.28
N SER A 148 -13.89 13.43 -6.81
CA SER A 148 -14.27 13.82 -8.19
C SER A 148 -13.60 12.94 -9.24
N ILE A 149 -12.33 12.56 -9.04
CA ILE A 149 -11.63 11.62 -9.93
C ILE A 149 -12.30 10.25 -9.86
N VAL A 150 -12.57 9.72 -8.67
CA VAL A 150 -13.29 8.44 -8.52
C VAL A 150 -14.64 8.49 -9.23
N ARG A 151 -15.38 9.60 -9.09
CA ARG A 151 -16.67 9.77 -9.75
C ARG A 151 -16.57 9.84 -11.28
N SER A 152 -15.51 10.44 -11.82
CA SER A 152 -15.29 10.49 -13.27
C SER A 152 -14.95 9.13 -13.86
N VAL A 153 -14.26 8.27 -13.09
CA VAL A 153 -13.92 6.91 -13.52
C VAL A 153 -15.10 5.95 -13.36
N PHE A 154 -15.87 6.10 -12.28
CA PHE A 154 -16.97 5.21 -11.93
C PHE A 154 -18.25 6.03 -11.65
N PRO A 155 -18.96 6.50 -12.69
CA PRO A 155 -20.12 7.39 -12.52
C PRO A 155 -21.25 6.81 -11.67
N SER A 156 -21.47 5.49 -11.73
CA SER A 156 -22.52 4.78 -11.00
C SER A 156 -22.10 4.26 -9.62
N LEU A 157 -20.84 4.44 -9.21
CA LEU A 157 -20.32 3.92 -7.95
C LEU A 157 -20.99 4.59 -6.75
N ARG A 158 -21.38 3.78 -5.77
CA ARG A 158 -21.83 4.26 -4.46
C ARG A 158 -20.64 4.39 -3.55
N PHE A 159 -20.35 5.62 -3.13
CA PHE A 159 -19.25 5.85 -2.20
C PHE A 159 -19.41 7.14 -1.41
N GLU A 160 -18.68 7.20 -0.32
CA GLU A 160 -18.42 8.40 0.48
C GLU A 160 -16.92 8.58 0.67
N VAL A 161 -16.49 9.85 0.80
CA VAL A 161 -15.10 10.21 1.12
C VAL A 161 -15.06 10.84 2.50
N TYR A 162 -14.24 10.29 3.37
CA TYR A 162 -14.03 10.76 4.74
C TYR A 162 -12.67 11.40 4.88
N THR A 163 -12.61 12.54 5.49
CA THR A 163 -11.34 13.24 5.78
C THR A 163 -10.72 12.67 7.04
N PHE A 164 -9.49 12.19 6.95
CA PHE A 164 -8.71 11.71 8.08
C PHE A 164 -7.82 12.83 8.61
N GLN A 165 -8.03 13.21 9.86
CA GLN A 165 -7.22 14.21 10.56
C GLN A 165 -5.93 13.54 11.02
N GLU A 166 -4.83 13.83 10.34
CA GLU A 166 -3.53 13.17 10.56
C GLU A 166 -2.96 13.47 11.94
N GLU A 167 -3.31 14.61 12.55
CA GLU A 167 -2.94 15.03 13.89
C GLU A 167 -3.35 14.02 14.96
N LEU A 168 -4.42 13.28 14.74
CA LEU A 168 -4.90 12.23 15.65
C LEU A 168 -3.84 11.16 15.92
N VAL A 169 -2.95 10.94 14.98
CA VAL A 169 -1.98 9.83 15.05
C VAL A 169 -0.53 10.26 14.87
N SER A 170 -0.25 11.41 14.25
CA SER A 170 1.11 11.87 13.94
C SER A 170 2.01 11.90 15.16
N GLY A 171 1.49 12.35 16.31
CA GLY A 171 2.20 12.35 17.59
C GLY A 171 2.46 10.94 18.16
N LEU A 172 1.86 9.88 17.65
CA LEU A 172 2.02 8.49 18.09
C LEU A 172 2.93 7.67 17.18
N ILE A 173 3.22 8.15 15.97
CA ILE A 173 4.04 7.43 14.98
C ILE A 173 5.50 7.51 15.40
N SER A 174 6.17 6.36 15.41
CA SER A 174 7.60 6.24 15.62
C SER A 174 8.33 5.95 14.31
N SER A 175 9.61 6.34 14.23
CA SER A 175 10.44 6.03 13.04
C SER A 175 10.42 4.54 12.72
N SER A 176 10.37 4.21 11.44
CA SER A 176 10.28 2.87 10.91
C SER A 176 11.50 2.53 10.03
N VAL A 177 11.70 1.26 9.72
CA VAL A 177 12.74 0.80 8.78
C VAL A 177 12.54 1.35 7.36
N ARG A 178 11.37 1.88 7.06
CA ARG A 178 11.02 2.48 5.78
C ARG A 178 10.08 3.66 6.00
N GLN A 179 10.49 4.85 5.55
CA GLN A 179 9.76 6.10 5.76
C GLN A 179 8.30 6.05 5.28
N THR A 180 8.01 5.37 4.17
CA THR A 180 6.63 5.21 3.68
C THR A 180 5.68 4.51 4.67
N LEU A 181 6.21 3.78 5.66
CA LEU A 181 5.41 3.16 6.72
C LEU A 181 5.03 4.16 7.83
N GLU A 182 5.62 5.35 7.83
CA GLU A 182 5.37 6.43 8.80
C GLU A 182 4.22 7.34 8.35
N ASN A 183 3.73 7.19 7.11
CA ASN A 183 2.59 7.98 6.61
C ASN A 183 1.38 7.79 7.54
N PRO A 184 0.80 8.89 8.11
CA PRO A 184 -0.34 8.84 9.02
C PRO A 184 -1.55 8.09 8.44
N LEU A 185 -1.77 8.18 7.14
CA LEU A 185 -2.88 7.51 6.47
C LEU A 185 -2.81 5.97 6.59
N ASN A 186 -1.61 5.37 6.77
CA ASN A 186 -1.46 3.94 7.06
C ASN A 186 -2.12 3.51 8.37
N TYR A 187 -2.40 4.46 9.25
CA TYR A 187 -3.04 4.21 10.54
C TYR A 187 -4.54 4.51 10.51
N ALA A 188 -5.08 5.08 9.44
CA ALA A 188 -6.49 5.43 9.32
C ALA A 188 -7.42 4.23 9.55
N ARG A 189 -6.98 3.00 9.22
CA ARG A 189 -7.70 1.75 9.50
C ARG A 189 -8.01 1.50 10.97
N VAL A 190 -7.27 2.11 11.89
CA VAL A 190 -7.52 2.05 13.34
C VAL A 190 -8.80 2.81 13.70
N TYR A 191 -9.10 3.86 12.94
CA TYR A 191 -10.13 4.87 13.20
C TYR A 191 -11.42 4.65 12.40
N LEU A 192 -11.52 3.59 11.59
CA LEU A 192 -12.70 3.32 10.76
C LEU A 192 -14.01 3.34 11.54
N ALA A 193 -13.98 2.80 12.76
CA ALA A 193 -15.16 2.77 13.61
C ALA A 193 -15.61 4.16 14.09
N ASP A 194 -14.72 5.13 14.10
CA ASP A 194 -15.02 6.52 14.48
C ASP A 194 -15.35 7.38 13.26
N LEU A 195 -14.79 7.04 12.08
CA LEU A 195 -14.97 7.79 10.84
C LEU A 195 -16.28 7.43 10.13
N LEU A 196 -16.60 6.13 10.04
CA LEU A 196 -17.76 5.66 9.30
C LEU A 196 -19.04 5.86 10.12
N ASP A 197 -20.17 6.05 9.38
CA ASP A 197 -21.48 6.20 10.00
C ASP A 197 -21.74 5.06 11.01
N PRO A 198 -22.30 5.36 12.18
CA PRO A 198 -22.64 4.35 13.21
C PRO A 198 -23.50 3.19 12.74
N CYS A 199 -24.29 3.37 11.69
CA CYS A 199 -25.10 2.29 11.09
C CYS A 199 -24.26 1.28 10.31
N VAL A 200 -23.05 1.61 9.91
CA VAL A 200 -22.11 0.68 9.29
C VAL A 200 -21.53 -0.21 10.38
N HIS A 201 -22.07 -1.40 10.52
CA HIS A 201 -21.70 -2.33 11.59
C HIS A 201 -20.51 -3.21 11.22
N ARG A 202 -20.24 -3.42 9.95
CA ARG A 202 -19.14 -4.25 9.44
C ARG A 202 -18.56 -3.64 8.17
N VAL A 203 -17.28 -3.83 7.95
CA VAL A 203 -16.58 -3.34 6.77
C VAL A 203 -15.46 -4.31 6.35
N VAL A 204 -15.25 -4.48 5.05
CA VAL A 204 -14.04 -5.06 4.47
C VAL A 204 -13.04 -3.93 4.29
N TYR A 205 -11.93 -3.95 5.01
CA TYR A 205 -10.82 -3.05 4.78
C TYR A 205 -9.86 -3.67 3.75
N LEU A 206 -9.49 -2.91 2.74
CA LEU A 206 -8.52 -3.28 1.71
C LEU A 206 -7.45 -2.19 1.56
N ASP A 207 -6.18 -2.60 1.47
CA ASP A 207 -5.11 -1.70 1.03
C ASP A 207 -5.29 -1.34 -0.46
N SER A 208 -4.68 -0.25 -0.90
CA SER A 208 -4.83 0.30 -2.26
C SER A 208 -4.00 -0.44 -3.32
N ASP A 209 -3.16 -1.37 -2.93
CA ASP A 209 -2.26 -2.13 -3.78
C ASP A 209 -2.71 -3.60 -3.95
N VAL A 210 -4.01 -3.78 -4.10
CA VAL A 210 -4.65 -5.09 -4.29
C VAL A 210 -5.37 -5.19 -5.63
N VAL A 211 -5.57 -6.42 -6.09
CA VAL A 211 -6.49 -6.78 -7.18
C VAL A 211 -7.33 -7.96 -6.72
N VAL A 212 -8.64 -7.82 -6.80
CA VAL A 212 -9.62 -8.86 -6.46
C VAL A 212 -10.05 -9.55 -7.74
N VAL A 213 -9.93 -10.89 -7.78
CA VAL A 213 -10.23 -11.72 -8.95
C VAL A 213 -11.32 -12.76 -8.66
N ASP A 214 -12.12 -12.50 -7.64
CA ASP A 214 -13.25 -13.32 -7.22
C ASP A 214 -14.35 -12.41 -6.65
N ASP A 215 -15.56 -12.92 -6.42
CA ASP A 215 -16.64 -12.11 -5.86
C ASP A 215 -16.36 -11.77 -4.38
N VAL A 216 -16.09 -10.48 -4.10
CA VAL A 216 -15.82 -9.99 -2.75
C VAL A 216 -16.97 -10.27 -1.76
N ARG A 217 -18.18 -10.52 -2.25
CA ARG A 217 -19.32 -10.91 -1.45
C ARG A 217 -19.08 -12.25 -0.75
N LEU A 218 -18.36 -13.18 -1.36
CA LEU A 218 -17.96 -14.43 -0.73
C LEU A 218 -17.09 -14.20 0.51
N LEU A 219 -16.16 -13.24 0.44
CA LEU A 219 -15.36 -12.82 1.59
C LEU A 219 -16.24 -12.20 2.68
N TRP A 220 -17.16 -11.32 2.29
CA TRP A 220 -18.09 -10.65 3.18
C TRP A 220 -18.98 -11.65 3.96
N ASP A 221 -19.53 -12.64 3.27
CA ASP A 221 -20.45 -13.61 3.85
C ASP A 221 -19.73 -14.65 4.73
N ASP A 222 -18.57 -15.17 4.31
CA ASP A 222 -17.74 -16.08 5.13
C ASP A 222 -17.29 -15.39 6.42
N ALA A 223 -16.79 -14.17 6.32
CA ALA A 223 -16.37 -13.41 7.49
C ALA A 223 -17.55 -13.10 8.43
N ALA A 224 -18.73 -12.81 7.87
CA ALA A 224 -19.94 -12.58 8.66
C ALA A 224 -20.30 -13.78 9.52
N ALA A 225 -20.33 -14.98 8.91
CA ALA A 225 -20.65 -16.24 9.60
C ALA A 225 -19.63 -16.52 10.72
N ARG A 226 -18.34 -16.33 10.47
CA ARG A 226 -17.27 -16.55 11.45
C ARG A 226 -17.34 -15.54 12.61
N LEU A 227 -17.48 -14.25 12.32
CA LEU A 227 -17.60 -13.21 13.34
C LEU A 227 -18.88 -13.37 14.18
N ALA A 228 -19.99 -13.85 13.58
CA ALA A 228 -21.21 -14.10 14.31
C ALA A 228 -21.07 -15.24 15.35
N SER A 229 -20.31 -16.28 15.01
CA SER A 229 -20.09 -17.46 15.86
C SER A 229 -19.02 -17.26 16.93
N ALA A 230 -18.18 -16.23 16.80
CA ALA A 230 -17.03 -15.99 17.66
C ALA A 230 -17.12 -14.65 18.41
N ALA A 231 -16.31 -14.51 19.47
CA ALA A 231 -16.14 -13.24 20.18
C ALA A 231 -15.16 -12.29 19.46
N ALA A 232 -14.63 -12.66 18.30
CA ALA A 232 -13.67 -11.89 17.54
C ALA A 232 -14.28 -10.61 16.95
N VAL A 233 -13.44 -9.61 16.75
CA VAL A 233 -13.80 -8.32 16.13
C VAL A 233 -13.23 -8.15 14.74
N VAL A 234 -12.28 -9.00 14.36
CA VAL A 234 -11.61 -9.01 13.06
C VAL A 234 -11.55 -10.43 12.53
N ALA A 235 -11.85 -10.61 11.26
CA ALA A 235 -11.53 -11.79 10.48
C ALA A 235 -10.48 -11.42 9.42
N ALA A 236 -9.42 -12.22 9.28
CA ALA A 236 -8.35 -11.99 8.33
C ALA A 236 -7.62 -13.30 7.98
N PRO A 237 -6.98 -13.40 6.81
CA PRO A 237 -6.10 -14.52 6.52
C PRO A 237 -4.89 -14.55 7.47
N GLU A 238 -4.71 -15.67 8.20
CA GLU A 238 -3.62 -15.87 9.16
C GLU A 238 -2.54 -16.78 8.59
N TYR A 239 -1.29 -16.45 8.86
CA TYR A 239 -0.11 -17.19 8.39
C TYR A 239 0.69 -17.72 9.58
N CYS A 240 0.24 -18.83 10.15
CA CYS A 240 0.82 -19.43 11.36
C CYS A 240 2.20 -20.09 11.14
N HIS A 241 2.63 -20.28 9.89
CA HIS A 241 3.97 -20.71 9.53
C HIS A 241 4.99 -19.56 9.50
N ALA A 242 4.53 -18.31 9.44
CA ALA A 242 5.41 -17.14 9.49
C ALA A 242 6.07 -17.00 10.87
N ASN A 243 7.32 -16.56 10.88
CA ASN A 243 8.02 -16.32 12.15
C ASN A 243 7.50 -15.04 12.81
N PHE A 244 6.44 -15.18 13.60
CA PHE A 244 5.78 -14.11 14.32
C PHE A 244 6.73 -13.29 15.22
N THR A 245 7.75 -13.93 15.79
CA THR A 245 8.67 -13.24 16.71
C THR A 245 9.51 -12.15 16.04
N ARG A 246 9.69 -12.21 14.72
CA ARG A 246 10.46 -11.23 13.94
C ARG A 246 9.79 -9.86 13.82
N TYR A 247 8.52 -9.76 14.18
CA TYR A 247 7.81 -8.47 14.15
C TYR A 247 8.12 -7.58 15.35
N PHE A 248 8.86 -8.12 16.33
CA PHE A 248 9.22 -7.41 17.56
C PHE A 248 10.72 -7.51 17.83
N THR A 249 11.26 -6.54 18.56
CA THR A 249 12.67 -6.49 18.90
C THR A 249 13.05 -7.61 19.90
N SER A 250 14.34 -7.96 19.94
CA SER A 250 14.85 -8.88 20.95
C SER A 250 14.65 -8.38 22.38
N ALA A 251 14.75 -7.05 22.57
CA ALA A 251 14.50 -6.42 23.86
C ALA A 251 13.05 -6.64 24.34
N PHE A 252 12.07 -6.49 23.45
CA PHE A 252 10.66 -6.79 23.77
C PHE A 252 10.49 -8.22 24.30
N TRP A 253 11.10 -9.20 23.67
CA TRP A 253 11.00 -10.59 24.10
C TRP A 253 11.73 -10.85 25.41
N ALA A 254 12.93 -10.28 25.60
CA ALA A 254 13.71 -10.41 26.82
C ALA A 254 13.02 -9.81 28.05
N GLU A 255 12.26 -8.75 27.88
CA GLU A 255 11.49 -8.06 28.92
C GLU A 255 10.12 -8.72 29.22
N GLY A 256 9.89 -9.90 28.67
CA GLY A 256 8.68 -10.67 28.93
C GLY A 256 7.53 -10.41 27.95
N GLY A 257 7.83 -9.96 26.73
CA GLY A 257 6.85 -9.73 25.67
C GLY A 257 5.93 -10.92 25.38
N ALA A 258 6.38 -12.15 25.66
CA ALA A 258 5.53 -13.33 25.55
C ALA A 258 4.26 -13.27 26.43
N ARG A 259 4.31 -12.55 27.55
CA ARG A 259 3.16 -12.38 28.46
C ARG A 259 2.00 -11.60 27.80
N VAL A 260 2.30 -10.74 26.83
CA VAL A 260 1.29 -9.97 26.08
C VAL A 260 0.33 -10.91 25.32
N PHE A 261 0.82 -12.07 24.93
CA PHE A 261 0.08 -13.07 24.19
C PHE A 261 -0.42 -14.23 25.05
N ALA A 262 -0.14 -14.20 26.36
CA ALA A 262 -0.65 -15.22 27.29
C ALA A 262 -2.18 -15.12 27.44
N GLY A 263 -2.84 -16.27 27.53
CA GLY A 263 -4.30 -16.33 27.70
C GLY A 263 -5.10 -15.94 26.44
N ARG A 264 -4.46 -15.81 25.29
CA ARG A 264 -5.18 -15.62 24.01
C ARG A 264 -6.01 -16.85 23.67
N ARG A 265 -7.12 -16.63 22.95
CA ARG A 265 -8.04 -17.69 22.55
C ARG A 265 -7.38 -18.77 21.68
N ARG A 266 -6.39 -18.38 20.87
CA ARG A 266 -5.61 -19.26 20.01
C ARG A 266 -4.13 -18.90 20.07
N ARG A 267 -3.26 -19.77 19.52
CA ARG A 267 -1.85 -19.45 19.31
C ARG A 267 -1.75 -18.18 18.45
N PRO A 268 -0.96 -17.19 18.87
CA PRO A 268 -0.74 -16.00 18.06
C PRO A 268 -0.10 -16.34 16.71
N CYS A 269 -0.73 -15.90 15.63
CA CYS A 269 -0.22 -16.03 14.28
C CYS A 269 -0.08 -14.65 13.65
N TYR A 270 0.80 -14.54 12.67
CA TYR A 270 0.86 -13.37 11.81
C TYR A 270 -0.38 -13.29 10.94
N PHE A 271 -0.89 -12.08 10.76
CA PHE A 271 -1.85 -11.72 9.71
C PHE A 271 -1.44 -10.37 9.11
N ASN A 272 -1.75 -10.16 7.83
CA ASN A 272 -1.48 -8.91 7.17
C ASN A 272 -2.72 -8.01 7.26
N THR A 273 -2.55 -6.76 7.67
CA THR A 273 -3.63 -5.79 7.92
C THR A 273 -4.19 -5.14 6.66
N GLY A 274 -3.66 -5.46 5.49
CA GLY A 274 -4.15 -4.93 4.22
C GLY A 274 -5.42 -5.61 3.70
N VAL A 275 -5.83 -6.72 4.33
CA VAL A 275 -7.13 -7.36 4.11
C VAL A 275 -7.72 -7.79 5.45
N MET A 276 -8.77 -7.14 5.89
CA MET A 276 -9.47 -7.44 7.15
C MET A 276 -10.97 -7.23 6.98
N VAL A 277 -11.77 -8.08 7.58
CA VAL A 277 -13.19 -7.80 7.80
C VAL A 277 -13.39 -7.47 9.26
N MET A 278 -13.91 -6.28 9.54
CA MET A 278 -13.98 -5.70 10.88
C MET A 278 -15.46 -5.57 11.33
N ASP A 279 -15.79 -6.05 12.52
CA ASP A 279 -17.04 -5.73 13.22
C ASP A 279 -16.85 -4.38 13.93
N LEU A 280 -17.30 -3.30 13.32
CA LEU A 280 -17.11 -1.94 13.82
C LEU A 280 -17.91 -1.68 15.10
N ARG A 281 -19.04 -2.33 15.28
CA ARG A 281 -19.84 -2.22 16.51
C ARG A 281 -19.05 -2.78 17.70
N ARG A 282 -18.51 -3.99 17.57
CA ARG A 282 -17.67 -4.61 18.61
C ARG A 282 -16.34 -3.86 18.78
N TRP A 283 -15.78 -3.30 17.70
CA TRP A 283 -14.59 -2.49 17.76
C TRP A 283 -14.78 -1.25 18.65
N ARG A 284 -15.88 -0.51 18.44
CA ARG A 284 -16.26 0.63 19.28
C ARG A 284 -16.45 0.20 20.74
N ALA A 285 -17.30 -0.81 20.98
CA ALA A 285 -17.62 -1.29 22.32
C ALA A 285 -16.42 -1.81 23.11
N GLY A 286 -15.46 -2.46 22.42
CA GLY A 286 -14.23 -3.00 23.03
C GLY A 286 -13.08 -2.00 23.15
N GLY A 287 -13.25 -0.76 22.67
CA GLY A 287 -12.24 0.29 22.73
C GLY A 287 -10.93 -0.07 22.01
N TYR A 288 -11.00 -0.78 20.88
CA TYR A 288 -9.85 -1.33 20.19
C TYR A 288 -8.91 -0.24 19.67
N ARG A 289 -9.42 0.91 19.24
CA ARG A 289 -8.63 2.08 18.89
C ARG A 289 -7.65 2.42 20.02
N ARG A 290 -8.17 2.67 21.25
CA ARG A 290 -7.34 3.03 22.41
C ARG A 290 -6.35 1.94 22.79
N ARG A 291 -6.69 0.67 22.59
CA ARG A 291 -5.77 -0.45 22.84
C ARG A 291 -4.59 -0.42 21.88
N ILE A 292 -4.79 -0.04 20.61
CA ILE A 292 -3.74 0.10 19.60
C ILE A 292 -2.92 1.35 19.90
N GLU A 293 -3.55 2.51 20.15
CA GLU A 293 -2.87 3.77 20.50
C GLU A 293 -1.93 3.60 21.71
N ARG A 294 -2.39 2.88 22.74
CA ARG A 294 -1.54 2.59 23.93
C ARG A 294 -0.26 1.83 23.56
N TRP A 295 -0.31 0.90 22.62
CA TRP A 295 0.89 0.21 22.15
C TRP A 295 1.80 1.10 21.30
N MET A 296 1.24 2.07 20.62
CA MET A 296 2.02 3.08 19.91
C MET A 296 2.70 4.03 20.89
N GLU A 297 2.06 4.39 22.00
CA GLU A 297 2.68 5.15 23.10
C GLU A 297 3.86 4.39 23.71
N VAL A 298 3.67 3.09 24.03
CA VAL A 298 4.76 2.23 24.53
C VAL A 298 5.91 2.17 23.53
N GLN A 299 5.64 2.09 22.23
CA GLN A 299 6.67 2.11 21.19
C GLN A 299 7.48 3.40 21.18
N ARG A 300 6.86 4.54 21.46
CA ARG A 300 7.56 5.85 21.57
C ARG A 300 8.49 5.93 22.78
N GLU A 301 8.07 5.37 23.89
CA GLU A 301 8.88 5.36 25.12
C GLU A 301 10.05 4.37 25.02
N ARG A 302 9.81 3.23 24.41
CA ARG A 302 10.81 2.18 24.19
C ARG A 302 10.51 1.41 22.91
N ARG A 303 11.51 1.27 22.06
CA ARG A 303 11.37 0.63 20.76
C ARG A 303 11.13 -0.87 20.90
N ILE A 304 9.90 -1.30 20.63
CA ILE A 304 9.49 -2.71 20.74
C ILE A 304 9.28 -3.38 19.38
N TYR A 305 9.21 -2.60 18.29
CA TYR A 305 9.11 -3.09 16.91
C TYR A 305 9.77 -2.12 15.93
N GLU A 306 10.00 -2.57 14.68
CA GLU A 306 10.68 -1.81 13.63
C GLU A 306 9.76 -1.38 12.47
N LEU A 307 8.59 -2.00 12.35
CA LEU A 307 7.63 -1.76 11.28
C LEU A 307 6.54 -0.78 11.72
N GLY A 308 5.88 -0.11 10.76
CA GLY A 308 4.87 0.92 11.01
C GLY A 308 3.59 0.44 11.72
N SER A 309 2.46 0.51 11.03
CA SER A 309 1.13 0.28 11.63
C SER A 309 0.79 -1.18 11.96
N LEU A 310 1.48 -2.17 11.38
CA LEU A 310 1.16 -3.60 11.56
C LEU A 310 1.41 -4.14 12.99
N PRO A 311 2.57 -3.90 13.65
CA PRO A 311 2.85 -4.50 14.95
C PRO A 311 1.86 -4.14 16.06
N PRO A 312 1.34 -2.91 16.18
CA PRO A 312 0.28 -2.61 17.14
C PRO A 312 -0.98 -3.48 16.97
N PHE A 313 -1.37 -3.78 15.72
CA PHE A 313 -2.46 -4.71 15.46
C PHE A 313 -2.13 -6.13 15.93
N LEU A 314 -0.90 -6.61 15.70
CA LEU A 314 -0.48 -7.92 16.17
C LEU A 314 -0.49 -7.99 17.71
N LEU A 315 -0.03 -6.94 18.39
CA LEU A 315 -0.05 -6.87 19.87
C LEU A 315 -1.47 -6.95 20.44
N VAL A 316 -2.45 -6.39 19.76
CA VAL A 316 -3.84 -6.38 20.23
C VAL A 316 -4.60 -7.62 19.78
N LEU A 317 -4.39 -8.12 18.57
CA LEU A 317 -5.32 -9.03 17.89
C LEU A 317 -4.72 -10.41 17.57
N ALA A 318 -3.38 -10.62 17.54
CA ALA A 318 -2.83 -11.93 17.23
C ALA A 318 -3.30 -12.99 18.22
N GLY A 319 -3.88 -14.07 17.73
CA GLY A 319 -4.55 -15.11 18.52
C GLY A 319 -6.03 -14.81 18.88
N GLU A 320 -6.55 -13.63 18.48
CA GLU A 320 -7.95 -13.22 18.68
C GLU A 320 -8.70 -13.01 17.35
N VAL A 321 -8.00 -13.06 16.21
CA VAL A 321 -8.55 -12.93 14.86
C VAL A 321 -9.30 -14.21 14.48
N GLU A 322 -10.40 -14.12 13.74
CA GLU A 322 -10.95 -15.28 13.01
C GLU A 322 -10.20 -15.50 11.71
N GLY A 323 -9.68 -16.71 11.50
CA GLY A 323 -8.93 -17.05 10.31
C GLY A 323 -9.83 -17.16 9.08
N LEU A 324 -9.48 -16.45 8.01
CA LEU A 324 -10.06 -16.57 6.69
C LEU A 324 -9.15 -17.40 5.77
N ASP A 325 -9.68 -17.87 4.65
CA ASP A 325 -8.89 -18.58 3.63
C ASP A 325 -7.81 -17.65 3.07
N HIS A 326 -6.60 -18.19 2.91
CA HIS A 326 -5.42 -17.48 2.38
C HIS A 326 -5.62 -16.99 0.96
N ARG A 327 -6.55 -17.57 0.19
CA ARG A 327 -6.90 -17.08 -1.15
C ARG A 327 -7.25 -15.60 -1.17
N TRP A 328 -7.75 -15.06 -0.05
CA TRP A 328 -8.16 -13.67 0.11
C TRP A 328 -7.04 -12.70 0.45
N ASN A 329 -5.79 -13.15 0.54
CA ASN A 329 -4.64 -12.24 0.67
C ASN A 329 -3.33 -12.88 0.25
N GLN A 330 -3.11 -13.04 -1.05
CA GLN A 330 -1.82 -13.45 -1.61
C GLN A 330 -0.82 -12.28 -1.53
N HIS A 331 -0.34 -11.98 -0.34
CA HIS A 331 0.47 -10.79 -0.05
C HIS A 331 1.96 -10.98 -0.34
N GLY A 332 2.71 -9.88 -0.37
CA GLY A 332 4.16 -9.85 -0.57
C GLY A 332 4.58 -9.76 -2.04
N LEU A 333 3.63 -9.59 -2.97
CA LEU A 333 3.92 -9.52 -4.41
C LEU A 333 4.71 -8.25 -4.79
N GLY A 334 4.76 -7.25 -3.91
CA GLY A 334 5.63 -6.07 -4.02
C GLY A 334 7.13 -6.38 -3.81
N GLY A 335 7.49 -7.65 -3.68
CA GLY A 335 8.83 -8.09 -3.38
C GLY A 335 9.14 -8.08 -1.87
N ASP A 336 10.30 -8.58 -1.50
CA ASP A 336 10.70 -8.52 -0.12
C ASP A 336 11.16 -7.10 0.26
N ASN A 337 10.97 -6.75 1.53
CA ASN A 337 11.25 -5.40 2.02
C ASN A 337 12.76 -5.11 2.14
N LEU A 338 13.62 -6.13 2.10
CA LEU A 338 15.05 -6.01 2.27
C LEU A 338 15.78 -5.97 0.93
N THR A 339 15.52 -6.95 0.07
CA THR A 339 16.25 -7.12 -1.22
C THR A 339 15.44 -6.60 -2.40
N GLY A 340 14.10 -6.49 -2.28
CA GLY A 340 13.21 -6.08 -3.36
C GLY A 340 13.03 -7.14 -4.44
N GLU A 341 13.37 -8.39 -4.15
CA GLU A 341 13.23 -9.51 -5.08
C GLU A 341 11.77 -9.78 -5.44
N CYS A 342 11.55 -10.18 -6.70
CA CYS A 342 10.22 -10.58 -7.16
C CYS A 342 9.70 -11.80 -6.39
N ARG A 343 8.41 -11.74 -6.02
CA ARG A 343 7.71 -12.88 -5.42
C ARG A 343 6.69 -13.46 -6.36
N TRP A 344 6.46 -14.76 -6.22
CA TRP A 344 5.44 -15.51 -6.93
C TRP A 344 4.17 -15.64 -6.10
N LEU A 345 3.07 -15.95 -6.77
CA LEU A 345 1.85 -16.36 -6.09
C LEU A 345 2.11 -17.59 -5.23
N HIS A 346 1.47 -17.66 -4.08
CA HIS A 346 1.46 -18.87 -3.26
C HIS A 346 0.72 -20.01 -3.98
N PRO A 347 1.05 -21.26 -3.71
CA PRO A 347 0.26 -22.40 -4.24
C PRO A 347 -1.19 -22.35 -3.77
N GLY A 348 -2.11 -22.74 -4.63
CA GLY A 348 -3.55 -22.81 -4.34
C GLY A 348 -4.37 -21.74 -5.03
N PRO A 349 -5.68 -21.70 -4.78
CA PRO A 349 -6.57 -20.72 -5.39
C PRO A 349 -6.26 -19.31 -4.90
N VAL A 350 -6.41 -18.33 -5.80
CA VAL A 350 -6.22 -16.90 -5.54
C VAL A 350 -7.51 -16.16 -5.79
N SER A 351 -7.99 -15.42 -4.80
CA SER A 351 -9.14 -14.53 -4.92
C SER A 351 -8.74 -13.06 -4.80
N LEU A 352 -7.60 -12.79 -4.12
CA LEU A 352 -7.06 -11.45 -3.97
C LEU A 352 -5.54 -11.49 -4.00
N MET A 353 -4.95 -10.76 -4.95
CA MET A 353 -3.52 -10.49 -5.06
C MET A 353 -3.19 -9.17 -4.38
N HIS A 354 -2.08 -9.13 -3.60
CA HIS A 354 -1.70 -7.96 -2.82
C HIS A 354 -0.21 -7.67 -2.99
N TRP A 355 0.10 -6.54 -3.64
CA TRP A 355 1.48 -6.06 -3.84
C TRP A 355 2.02 -5.36 -2.59
N SER A 356 1.74 -5.93 -1.42
CA SER A 356 2.36 -5.46 -0.18
C SER A 356 3.88 -5.59 -0.30
N GLY A 357 4.61 -4.56 0.14
CA GLY A 357 6.05 -4.47 -0.03
C GLY A 357 6.46 -3.16 -0.69
N LYS A 358 7.73 -3.06 -1.11
CA LYS A 358 8.30 -1.83 -1.66
C LYS A 358 7.88 -1.58 -3.11
N GLY A 359 7.88 -2.63 -3.95
CA GLY A 359 7.59 -2.50 -5.37
C GLY A 359 6.10 -2.49 -5.65
N LYS A 360 5.65 -1.55 -6.49
CA LYS A 360 4.27 -1.47 -6.96
C LYS A 360 4.20 -1.86 -8.43
N PRO A 361 3.14 -2.57 -8.87
CA PRO A 361 3.05 -3.04 -10.23
C PRO A 361 3.05 -1.89 -11.23
N TRP A 362 2.36 -0.78 -10.95
CA TRP A 362 2.35 0.39 -11.83
C TRP A 362 3.73 1.03 -11.99
N ASP A 363 4.50 1.17 -10.90
CA ASP A 363 5.84 1.75 -10.95
C ASP A 363 6.80 0.88 -11.75
N ARG A 364 6.75 -0.45 -11.55
CA ARG A 364 7.63 -1.41 -12.23
C ARG A 364 7.28 -1.57 -13.71
N LEU A 365 5.99 -1.56 -14.04
CA LEU A 365 5.53 -1.60 -15.44
C LEU A 365 5.95 -0.34 -16.20
N ASP A 366 5.78 0.83 -15.59
CA ASP A 366 6.20 2.10 -16.21
C ASP A 366 7.72 2.21 -16.35
N ALA A 367 8.48 1.67 -15.41
CA ALA A 367 9.93 1.59 -15.47
C ALA A 367 10.47 0.51 -16.45
N GLY A 368 9.60 -0.29 -17.09
CA GLY A 368 10.00 -1.37 -17.99
C GLY A 368 10.73 -2.52 -17.31
N SER A 369 10.57 -2.68 -16.00
CA SER A 369 11.23 -3.72 -15.19
C SER A 369 10.22 -4.47 -14.30
N PRO A 370 9.15 -5.04 -14.89
CA PRO A 370 8.09 -5.69 -14.15
C PRO A 370 8.55 -7.01 -13.52
N CYS A 371 7.98 -7.33 -12.36
CA CYS A 371 7.96 -8.70 -11.88
C CYS A 371 6.94 -9.54 -12.66
N PRO A 372 7.11 -10.87 -12.76
CA PRO A 372 6.20 -11.72 -13.54
C PRO A 372 4.73 -11.57 -13.17
N VAL A 373 4.42 -11.36 -11.87
CA VAL A 373 3.05 -11.20 -11.39
C VAL A 373 2.44 -9.81 -11.67
N ASP A 374 3.24 -8.82 -12.06
CA ASP A 374 2.74 -7.46 -12.30
C ASP A 374 1.83 -7.39 -13.53
N HIS A 375 2.03 -8.30 -14.50
CA HIS A 375 1.15 -8.42 -15.66
C HIS A 375 -0.30 -8.79 -15.29
N LEU A 376 -0.52 -9.40 -14.13
CA LEU A 376 -1.86 -9.73 -13.64
C LEU A 376 -2.61 -8.48 -13.12
N TRP A 377 -1.89 -7.43 -12.78
CA TRP A 377 -2.46 -6.14 -12.40
C TRP A 377 -2.84 -5.28 -13.61
N HIS A 378 -2.08 -5.37 -14.71
CA HIS A 378 -2.20 -4.52 -15.88
C HIS A 378 -3.63 -4.43 -16.48
N PRO A 379 -4.45 -5.50 -16.55
CA PRO A 379 -5.81 -5.43 -17.09
C PRO A 379 -6.75 -4.46 -16.34
N TYR A 380 -6.39 -4.08 -15.11
CA TYR A 380 -7.20 -3.19 -14.25
C TYR A 380 -6.68 -1.76 -14.23
N ASP A 381 -5.63 -1.45 -15.00
CA ASP A 381 -5.02 -0.14 -15.08
C ASP A 381 -5.78 0.77 -16.05
N LEU A 382 -6.59 1.66 -15.51
CA LEU A 382 -7.33 2.68 -16.28
C LEU A 382 -6.56 4.00 -16.45
N PHE A 383 -5.29 4.05 -16.03
CA PHE A 383 -4.50 5.27 -16.09
C PHE A 383 -4.10 5.63 -17.53
N ILE A 384 -4.45 6.86 -17.94
CA ILE A 384 -4.05 7.42 -19.24
C ILE A 384 -2.64 7.98 -19.11
N ARG A 385 -1.68 7.29 -19.75
CA ARG A 385 -0.31 7.79 -19.80
C ARG A 385 -0.25 9.08 -20.60
N PRO A 386 0.46 10.12 -20.12
CA PRO A 386 0.75 11.29 -20.94
C PRO A 386 1.46 10.84 -22.21
N SER A 387 0.98 11.27 -23.38
CA SER A 387 1.71 11.04 -24.64
C SER A 387 3.09 11.64 -24.47
N SER A 388 4.15 10.82 -24.57
CA SER A 388 5.52 11.32 -24.61
C SER A 388 5.60 12.23 -25.82
N GLY A 389 6.04 13.49 -25.64
CA GLY A 389 6.09 14.51 -26.70
C GLY A 389 6.92 14.17 -27.94
N THR A 390 7.47 12.95 -28.01
CA THR A 390 8.10 12.35 -29.19
C THR A 390 7.10 11.91 -30.27
N ASP A 391 5.84 11.68 -29.94
CA ASP A 391 4.82 11.30 -30.93
C ASP A 391 4.37 12.50 -31.81
N ILE A 392 4.51 13.74 -31.32
CA ILE A 392 4.21 14.93 -32.09
C ILE A 392 5.24 15.15 -33.21
N LEU A 393 6.50 14.79 -33.00
CA LEU A 393 7.54 14.88 -34.03
C LEU A 393 7.41 13.78 -35.09
N ALA A 394 6.96 12.59 -34.73
CA ALA A 394 6.69 11.52 -35.69
C ALA A 394 5.49 11.86 -36.60
N PHE A 395 4.46 12.54 -36.08
CA PHE A 395 3.31 12.98 -36.89
C PHE A 395 3.67 14.11 -37.86
N PHE A 396 4.57 15.02 -37.49
CA PHE A 396 5.04 16.09 -38.39
C PHE A 396 6.00 15.59 -39.47
N ILE A 397 6.80 14.55 -39.22
CA ILE A 397 7.75 13.98 -40.20
C ILE A 397 6.98 13.18 -41.26
N LEU A 398 5.87 12.53 -40.93
CA LEU A 398 5.04 11.78 -41.89
C LEU A 398 4.14 12.68 -42.75
N TYR A 399 3.86 13.92 -42.33
CA TYR A 399 3.03 14.87 -43.10
C TYR A 399 3.83 15.80 -44.02
N TRP A 400 5.17 15.80 -43.93
CA TRP A 400 6.04 16.63 -44.78
C TRP A 400 6.86 15.83 -45.81
N SER A 401 6.61 14.52 -45.94
CA SER A 401 7.24 13.66 -46.94
C SER A 401 6.21 13.01 -47.90
N SER A 402 5.05 13.62 -48.11
CA SER A 402 4.08 13.25 -49.14
C SER A 402 3.85 14.46 -50.10
#